data_17e0d3d6827298dc9fa6ada0c90c4afe
#
_entry.id   17e0d3d6827298dc9fa6ada0c90c4afe
#
_cell.length_a   1.000
_cell.length_b   1.000
_cell.length_c   1.000
_cell.angle_alpha   90.00
_cell.angle_beta   90.00
_cell.angle_gamma   90.00
#
_symmetry.space_group_name_H-M   'P 1'
#
loop_
_entity.id
_entity.type
_entity.pdbx_description
1 polymer ?
#
loop_
_entity_poly.entity_id
_entity_poly.type
_entity_poly.pdbx_seq_one_letter_code
_entity_poly.pdbx_strand_id
1 'polypeptide(L)'
;MFRYFESAETEFFRSLGLGYIMPDLAFPRVHVECDYKLALVFDDLIQIEVRLGKVGRTSLQLNFQALKDGVSAALGSVVLVCMQKSTQRAVEIPAEVRTKLVTHLLP
;
A
#
# COMPACT_ATOMS: atom_id res chain seq x y z
N MET A 1 -6.92 1.12 -13.47
CA MET A 1 -6.38 0.13 -12.50
C MET A 1 -5.72 0.80 -11.31
N PHE A 2 -4.94 1.86 -11.55
CA PHE A 2 -4.26 2.56 -10.47
C PHE A 2 -5.20 3.08 -9.38
N ARG A 3 -6.37 3.57 -9.75
CA ARG A 3 -7.38 4.02 -8.79
C ARG A 3 -7.81 2.93 -7.81
N TYR A 4 -7.92 1.70 -8.29
CA TYR A 4 -8.29 0.58 -7.42
C TYR A 4 -7.21 0.32 -6.39
N PHE A 5 -5.95 0.42 -6.79
CA PHE A 5 -4.83 0.24 -5.88
C PHE A 5 -4.77 1.37 -4.86
N GLU A 6 -5.05 2.60 -5.25
CA GLU A 6 -5.11 3.73 -4.32
C GLU A 6 -6.19 3.54 -3.26
N SER A 7 -7.38 3.11 -3.67
CA SER A 7 -8.47 2.84 -2.74
C SER A 7 -8.10 1.74 -1.76
N ALA A 8 -7.50 0.66 -2.26
CA ALA A 8 -7.06 -0.45 -1.42
C ALA A 8 -5.97 -0.02 -0.45
N GLU A 9 -5.04 0.81 -0.89
CA GLU A 9 -3.99 1.37 -0.05
C GLU A 9 -4.58 2.20 1.09
N THR A 10 -5.54 3.06 0.77
CA THR A 10 -6.22 3.89 1.76
C THR A 10 -6.90 3.03 2.82
N GLU A 11 -7.62 1.98 2.39
CA GLU A 11 -8.28 1.07 3.33
C GLU A 11 -7.27 0.31 4.17
N PHE A 12 -6.14 -0.09 3.59
CA PHE A 12 -5.07 -0.76 4.32
C PHE A 12 -4.56 0.12 5.46
N PHE A 13 -4.21 1.37 5.18
CA PHE A 13 -3.73 2.29 6.21
C PHE A 13 -4.81 2.64 7.23
N ARG A 14 -6.04 2.78 6.79
CA ARG A 14 -7.16 3.03 7.69
C ARG A 14 -7.35 1.86 8.68
N SER A 15 -7.21 0.64 8.21
CA SER A 15 -7.34 -0.55 9.07
C SER A 15 -6.27 -0.59 10.15
N LEU A 16 -5.12 0.06 9.92
CA LEU A 16 -4.03 0.16 10.91
C LEU A 16 -4.22 1.31 11.89
N GLY A 17 -5.17 2.23 11.63
CA GLY A 17 -5.42 3.39 12.50
C GLY A 17 -4.30 4.41 12.52
N LEU A 18 -3.45 4.45 11.50
CA LEU A 18 -2.25 5.29 11.48
C LEU A 18 -2.55 6.78 11.47
N GLY A 19 -3.67 7.20 10.89
CA GLY A 19 -4.05 8.61 10.81
C GLY A 19 -4.28 9.25 12.18
N TYR A 20 -4.72 8.46 13.16
CA TYR A 20 -4.93 8.93 14.52
C TYR A 20 -3.65 8.97 15.33
N ILE A 21 -2.74 8.03 15.07
CA ILE A 21 -1.54 7.85 15.87
C ILE A 21 -0.44 8.83 15.47
N MET A 22 -0.31 9.09 14.17
CA MET A 22 0.82 9.86 13.62
C MET A 22 0.34 10.95 12.66
N PRO A 23 -0.28 12.03 13.16
CA PRO A 23 -0.82 13.06 12.29
C PRO A 23 0.22 13.85 11.50
N ASP A 24 1.50 13.88 11.96
CA ASP A 24 2.57 14.59 11.26
C ASP A 24 3.31 13.71 10.24
N LEU A 25 2.88 12.45 10.07
CA LEU A 25 3.50 11.56 9.10
C LEU A 25 2.68 11.44 7.83
N ALA A 26 3.39 11.31 6.72
CA ALA A 26 2.81 11.00 5.42
C ALA A 26 3.60 9.86 4.79
N PHE A 27 2.98 9.16 3.85
CA PHE A 27 3.61 8.06 3.14
C PHE A 27 3.46 8.30 1.63
N PRO A 28 4.25 9.25 1.07
CA PRO A 28 4.20 9.50 -0.36
C PRO A 28 4.72 8.30 -1.14
N ARG A 29 4.11 8.08 -2.30
CA ARG A 29 4.55 7.05 -3.22
C ARG A 29 5.78 7.53 -3.97
N VAL A 30 6.84 6.73 -3.95
CA VAL A 30 8.08 7.05 -4.66
C VAL A 30 8.32 6.15 -5.85
N HIS A 31 7.62 5.02 -5.91
CA HIS A 31 7.74 4.09 -7.02
C HIS A 31 6.44 3.31 -7.17
N VAL A 32 5.98 3.14 -8.40
CA VAL A 32 4.75 2.40 -8.71
C VAL A 32 5.01 1.52 -9.93
N GLU A 33 4.63 0.25 -9.83
CA GLU A 33 4.68 -0.69 -10.94
C GLU A 33 3.34 -1.39 -11.07
N CYS A 34 2.93 -1.68 -12.30
CA CYS A 34 1.71 -2.42 -12.55
C CYS A 34 1.85 -3.21 -13.84
N ASP A 35 1.60 -4.51 -13.76
CA ASP A 35 1.58 -5.41 -14.91
C ASP A 35 0.16 -5.91 -15.14
N TYR A 36 -0.38 -5.64 -16.32
CA TYR A 36 -1.71 -6.12 -16.70
C TYR A 36 -1.57 -7.47 -17.41
N LYS A 37 -2.35 -8.44 -16.96
CA LYS A 37 -2.37 -9.79 -17.54
C LYS A 37 -3.65 -10.06 -18.32
N LEU A 38 -4.75 -9.42 -17.91
CA LEU A 38 -6.04 -9.54 -18.58
C LEU A 38 -6.61 -8.16 -18.80
N ALA A 39 -7.34 -7.99 -19.90
CA ALA A 39 -8.05 -6.75 -20.14
C ALA A 39 -9.19 -6.61 -19.12
N LEU A 40 -9.30 -5.42 -18.55
CA LEU A 40 -10.39 -5.07 -17.65
C LEU A 40 -11.30 -4.10 -18.34
N VAL A 41 -12.60 -4.37 -18.29
CA VAL A 41 -13.60 -3.51 -18.91
C VAL A 41 -14.45 -2.84 -17.82
N PHE A 42 -15.20 -1.84 -18.20
CA PHE A 42 -15.88 -0.93 -17.27
C PHE A 42 -16.77 -1.65 -16.25
N ASP A 43 -17.48 -2.69 -16.63
CA ASP A 43 -18.42 -3.37 -15.74
C ASP A 43 -17.85 -4.61 -15.05
N ASP A 44 -16.54 -4.82 -15.13
CA ASP A 44 -15.92 -5.96 -14.48
C ASP A 44 -16.01 -5.84 -12.96
N LEU A 45 -16.35 -6.94 -12.30
CA LEU A 45 -16.23 -7.06 -10.86
C LEU A 45 -14.79 -7.42 -10.54
N ILE A 46 -14.10 -6.53 -9.84
CA ILE A 46 -12.69 -6.68 -9.53
C ILE A 46 -12.51 -6.75 -8.03
N GLN A 47 -11.77 -7.77 -7.60
CA GLN A 47 -11.35 -7.91 -6.21
C GLN A 47 -9.88 -7.49 -6.12
N ILE A 48 -9.57 -6.61 -5.19
CA ILE A 48 -8.19 -6.15 -4.98
C ILE A 48 -7.68 -6.73 -3.66
N GLU A 49 -6.57 -7.45 -3.73
CA GLU A 49 -5.86 -7.92 -2.56
C GLU A 49 -4.64 -7.04 -2.34
N VAL A 50 -4.40 -6.66 -1.09
CA VAL A 50 -3.25 -5.85 -0.68
C VAL A 50 -2.44 -6.66 0.31
N ARG A 51 -1.13 -6.74 0.08
CA ARG A 51 -0.20 -7.40 1.00
C ARG A 51 1.00 -6.52 1.24
N LEU A 52 1.49 -6.54 2.48
CA LEU A 52 2.73 -5.88 2.81
C LEU A 52 3.89 -6.72 2.26
N GLY A 53 4.72 -6.14 1.40
CA GLY A 53 5.85 -6.84 0.81
C GLY A 53 7.11 -6.74 1.64
N LYS A 54 7.56 -5.51 1.90
CA LYS A 54 8.79 -5.26 2.66
C LYS A 54 8.61 -4.05 3.55
N VAL A 55 9.31 -4.05 4.68
CA VAL A 55 9.42 -2.89 5.55
C VAL A 55 10.88 -2.57 5.74
N GLY A 56 11.32 -1.42 5.21
CA GLY A 56 12.67 -0.93 5.41
C GLY A 56 12.73 0.04 6.58
N ARG A 57 13.84 0.75 6.70
CA ARG A 57 14.02 1.72 7.78
C ARG A 57 13.08 2.92 7.63
N THR A 58 13.00 3.47 6.41
CA THR A 58 12.20 4.67 6.10
C THR A 58 11.13 4.39 5.05
N SER A 59 11.05 3.18 4.52
CA SER A 59 10.16 2.85 3.42
C SER A 59 9.42 1.55 3.66
N LEU A 60 8.35 1.37 2.92
CA LEU A 60 7.61 0.11 2.89
C LEU A 60 7.11 -0.14 1.48
N GLN A 61 6.87 -1.40 1.17
CA GLN A 61 6.34 -1.82 -0.12
C GLN A 61 5.01 -2.54 0.08
N LEU A 62 4.01 -2.11 -0.66
CA LEU A 62 2.73 -2.81 -0.74
C LEU A 62 2.62 -3.51 -2.08
N ASN A 63 2.16 -4.75 -2.07
CA ASN A 63 1.91 -5.53 -3.27
C ASN A 63 0.40 -5.67 -3.45
N PHE A 64 -0.05 -5.48 -4.67
CA PHE A 64 -1.46 -5.51 -5.03
C PHE A 64 -1.70 -6.58 -6.09
N GLN A 65 -2.86 -7.23 -6.00
CA GLN A 65 -3.32 -8.13 -7.02
C GLN A 65 -4.78 -7.82 -7.31
N ALA A 66 -5.09 -7.60 -8.59
CA ALA A 66 -6.46 -7.45 -9.04
C ALA A 66 -6.93 -8.79 -9.60
N LEU A 67 -8.08 -9.26 -9.10
CA LEU A 67 -8.67 -10.52 -9.51
C LEU A 67 -9.98 -10.24 -10.25
N LYS A 68 -10.12 -10.86 -11.41
CA LYS A 68 -11.35 -10.86 -12.19
C LYS A 68 -11.85 -12.30 -12.24
N ASP A 69 -13.02 -12.53 -11.64
CA ASP A 69 -13.61 -13.88 -11.56
C ASP A 69 -12.63 -14.91 -10.96
N GLY A 70 -11.88 -14.51 -9.95
CA GLY A 70 -10.90 -15.37 -9.28
C GLY A 70 -9.59 -15.56 -10.02
N VAL A 71 -9.42 -14.92 -11.18
CA VAL A 71 -8.20 -15.03 -11.99
C VAL A 71 -7.40 -13.72 -11.87
N SER A 72 -6.09 -13.85 -11.72
CA SER A 72 -5.22 -12.68 -11.63
C SER A 72 -5.27 -11.87 -12.92
N ALA A 73 -5.74 -10.64 -12.84
CA ALA A 73 -5.85 -9.72 -13.98
C ALA A 73 -4.72 -8.70 -14.01
N ALA A 74 -4.19 -8.34 -12.85
CA ALA A 74 -3.09 -7.39 -12.76
C ALA A 74 -2.32 -7.60 -11.47
N LEU A 75 -1.03 -7.33 -11.52
CA LEU A 75 -0.15 -7.31 -10.36
C LEU A 75 0.49 -5.93 -10.29
N GLY A 76 0.58 -5.40 -9.10
CA GLY A 76 1.21 -4.10 -8.91
C GLY A 76 1.97 -4.03 -7.60
N SER A 77 2.87 -3.07 -7.52
CA SER A 77 3.56 -2.77 -6.28
C SER A 77 3.76 -1.28 -6.15
N VAL A 78 3.76 -0.81 -4.92
CA VAL A 78 3.96 0.59 -4.59
C VAL A 78 4.98 0.66 -3.47
N VAL A 79 5.98 1.52 -3.65
CA VAL A 79 6.94 1.82 -2.60
C VAL A 79 6.59 3.18 -2.03
N LEU A 80 6.44 3.23 -0.71
CA LEU A 80 6.11 4.45 0.01
C LEU A 80 7.24 4.77 0.99
N VAL A 81 7.48 6.05 1.20
CA VAL A 81 8.50 6.51 2.13
C VAL A 81 7.82 7.22 3.30
N CYS A 82 8.25 6.91 4.51
CA CYS A 82 7.77 7.63 5.69
C CYS A 82 8.40 9.02 5.71
N MET A 83 7.54 10.03 5.71
CA MET A 83 7.97 11.42 5.65
C MET A 83 7.33 12.21 6.77
N GLN A 84 8.09 13.09 7.40
CA GLN A 84 7.54 14.06 8.34
C GLN A 84 6.96 15.24 7.56
N LYS A 85 5.68 15.54 7.79
CA LYS A 85 4.98 16.59 7.05
C LYS A 85 5.59 17.97 7.27
N SER A 86 5.95 18.28 8.52
CA SER A 86 6.45 19.60 8.89
C SER A 86 7.80 19.92 8.25
N THR A 87 8.66 18.94 8.06
CA THR A 87 10.01 19.12 7.49
C THR A 87 10.12 18.65 6.05
N GLN A 88 9.15 17.85 5.58
CA GLN A 88 9.16 17.20 4.27
C GLN A 88 10.39 16.32 4.04
N ARG A 89 10.92 15.74 5.11
CA ARG A 89 12.09 14.85 5.05
C ARG A 89 11.70 13.42 5.38
N ALA A 90 12.38 12.47 4.74
CA ALA A 90 12.24 11.06 5.07
C ALA A 90 12.70 10.83 6.51
N VAL A 91 11.92 10.08 7.26
CA VAL A 91 12.25 9.74 8.64
C VAL A 91 12.07 8.24 8.84
N GLU A 92 12.73 7.72 9.85
CA GLU A 92 12.58 6.33 10.22
C GLU A 92 11.12 6.04 10.59
N ILE A 93 10.61 4.89 10.14
CA ILE A 93 9.25 4.47 10.50
C ILE A 93 9.21 4.28 12.01
N PRO A 94 8.31 4.99 12.73
CA PRO A 94 8.23 4.86 14.19
C PRO A 94 7.98 3.43 14.63
N ALA A 95 8.52 3.06 15.79
CA ALA A 95 8.41 1.69 16.29
C ALA A 95 6.96 1.23 16.43
N GLU A 96 6.06 2.11 16.84
CA GLU A 96 4.64 1.80 16.97
C GLU A 96 4.02 1.45 15.61
N VAL A 97 4.33 2.22 14.59
CA VAL A 97 3.85 1.97 13.22
C VAL A 97 4.48 0.69 12.69
N ARG A 98 5.79 0.50 12.91
CA ARG A 98 6.51 -0.69 12.46
C ARG A 98 5.91 -1.95 13.06
N THR A 99 5.57 -1.93 14.32
CA THR A 99 4.96 -3.09 15.00
C THR A 99 3.64 -3.46 14.32
N LYS A 100 2.81 -2.48 14.00
CA LYS A 100 1.55 -2.72 13.30
C LYS A 100 1.76 -3.28 11.91
N LEU A 101 2.75 -2.74 11.17
CA LEU A 101 3.06 -3.20 9.82
C LEU A 101 3.61 -4.62 9.84
N VAL A 102 4.55 -4.91 10.72
CA VAL A 102 5.19 -6.24 10.81
C VAL A 102 4.17 -7.32 11.13
N THR A 103 3.13 -7.01 11.90
CA THR A 103 2.06 -7.96 12.21
C THR A 103 1.39 -8.48 10.93
N HIS A 104 1.35 -7.68 9.87
CA HIS A 104 0.76 -8.06 8.59
C HIS A 104 1.70 -8.88 7.71
N LEU A 105 2.99 -8.99 8.06
CA LEU A 105 3.93 -9.87 7.35
C LEU A 105 3.82 -11.31 7.82
N LEU A 106 3.32 -11.53 9.03
CA LEU A 106 3.20 -12.86 9.61
C LEU A 106 2.01 -13.58 9.00
N PRO A 107 2.15 -14.87 8.68
CA PRO A 107 1.06 -15.65 8.13
C PRO A 107 -0.09 -15.85 9.12
#